data_993bf8a9c2d4e89e334556df5fa72dba
#
_entry.id   993bf8a9c2d4e89e334556df5fa72dba
#
_cell.length_a   1.000
_cell.length_b   1.000
_cell.length_c   1.000
_cell.angle_alpha   90.00
_cell.angle_beta   90.00
_cell.angle_gamma   90.00
#
_symmetry.space_group_name_H-M   'P 1'
#
loop_
_entity.id
_entity.type
_entity.pdbx_description
1 polymer ?
#
loop_
_entity_poly.entity_id
_entity_poly.type
_entity_poly.pdbx_seq_one_letter_code
_entity_poly.pdbx_strand_id
1 'polypeptide(L)'
;MNTFEIINKDFRECEIPVGLVITDPPYNQDYSYNQYKDKLKVNDYVELLSKIPQPCVIIHYPEETINLLPLAMKSQCEQVVTWVYNSNTGKQSRLISFWGCKPDFKKVTQPYKNLKDKRILQRIADGKTGARIYDWWEINQIKNVSKEKTEHPCQIPEEVIRRIIQTTAKEGELIIDVFGGSGTTSKVAYELGYNTISYEIDPKYCEIAKKRIESVNEPGSEVSQDTL
;
A
#
# COMPACT_ATOMS: atom_id res chain seq x y z
N MET A 1 10.62 -21.01 -0.17
CA MET A 1 9.44 -20.40 -0.81
C MET A 1 8.77 -19.50 0.21
N ASN A 2 8.36 -18.32 -0.19
CA ASN A 2 7.53 -17.44 0.64
C ASN A 2 6.11 -18.02 0.77
N THR A 3 5.40 -17.59 1.80
CA THR A 3 4.04 -18.05 2.14
C THR A 3 3.07 -16.88 2.17
N PHE A 4 1.79 -17.18 1.96
CA PHE A 4 0.73 -16.20 2.19
C PHE A 4 -0.41 -16.83 2.98
N GLU A 5 -1.08 -15.99 3.76
CA GLU A 5 -2.28 -16.36 4.50
C GLU A 5 -3.33 -15.25 4.39
N ILE A 6 -4.58 -15.62 4.08
CA ILE A 6 -5.72 -14.71 4.06
C ILE A 6 -6.71 -15.19 5.12
N ILE A 7 -6.88 -14.39 6.16
CA ILE A 7 -7.69 -14.72 7.34
C ILE A 7 -9.02 -13.97 7.24
N ASN A 8 -10.12 -14.72 7.14
CA ASN A 8 -11.46 -14.14 7.12
C ASN A 8 -11.93 -13.84 8.55
N LYS A 9 -11.44 -12.74 9.11
CA LYS A 9 -11.79 -12.24 10.45
C LYS A 9 -11.53 -10.75 10.56
N ASP A 10 -12.18 -10.13 11.54
CA ASP A 10 -11.79 -8.80 12.02
C ASP A 10 -10.42 -8.90 12.73
N PHE A 11 -9.44 -8.13 12.29
CA PHE A 11 -8.10 -8.15 12.86
C PHE A 11 -8.07 -7.83 14.36
N ARG A 12 -9.05 -7.09 14.86
CA ARG A 12 -9.20 -6.74 16.28
C ARG A 12 -9.48 -7.94 17.20
N GLU A 13 -9.94 -9.04 16.59
CA GLU A 13 -10.24 -10.31 17.27
C GLU A 13 -9.08 -11.31 17.16
N CYS A 14 -7.97 -10.89 16.57
CA CYS A 14 -6.82 -11.73 16.28
C CYS A 14 -5.58 -11.29 17.04
N GLU A 15 -4.72 -12.23 17.38
CA GLU A 15 -3.35 -11.93 17.76
C GLU A 15 -2.51 -11.69 16.50
N ILE A 16 -2.08 -10.44 16.31
CA ILE A 16 -1.34 -10.05 15.11
C ILE A 16 0.15 -10.32 15.34
N PRO A 17 0.81 -11.10 14.48
CA PRO A 17 2.25 -11.37 14.61
C PRO A 17 3.09 -10.11 14.41
N VAL A 18 4.36 -10.18 14.80
CA VAL A 18 5.32 -9.08 14.60
C VAL A 18 5.70 -8.99 13.11
N GLY A 19 5.61 -7.80 12.55
CA GLY A 19 5.94 -7.52 11.16
C GLY A 19 5.70 -6.06 10.78
N LEU A 20 5.87 -5.73 9.51
CA LEU A 20 5.53 -4.43 8.95
C LEU A 20 4.08 -4.42 8.48
N VAL A 21 3.26 -3.62 9.10
CA VAL A 21 1.87 -3.42 8.66
C VAL A 21 1.82 -2.39 7.54
N ILE A 22 1.21 -2.74 6.40
CA ILE A 22 0.94 -1.83 5.28
C ILE A 22 -0.54 -1.95 4.96
N THR A 23 -1.30 -0.86 5.14
CA THR A 23 -2.74 -0.96 5.11
C THR A 23 -3.45 0.31 4.61
N ASP A 24 -4.61 0.12 3.99
CA ASP A 24 -5.53 1.15 3.50
C ASP A 24 -6.89 0.99 4.21
N PRO A 25 -7.06 1.57 5.42
CA PRO A 25 -8.28 1.40 6.20
C PRO A 25 -9.48 2.02 5.49
N PRO A 26 -10.73 1.60 5.79
CA PRO A 26 -11.93 2.32 5.37
C PRO A 26 -11.85 3.78 5.82
N TYR A 27 -12.25 4.73 4.97
CA TYR A 27 -11.99 6.18 5.21
C TYR A 27 -13.08 6.89 5.98
N ASN A 28 -14.06 6.17 6.50
CA ASN A 28 -15.19 6.72 7.24
C ASN A 28 -15.99 7.78 6.46
N GLN A 29 -16.14 7.56 5.15
CA GLN A 29 -16.80 8.48 4.20
C GLN A 29 -18.19 8.00 3.78
N ASP A 30 -18.84 7.14 4.60
CA ASP A 30 -20.16 6.55 4.32
C ASP A 30 -20.17 5.72 3.01
N TYR A 31 -19.04 5.07 2.70
CA TYR A 31 -18.93 4.22 1.53
C TYR A 31 -19.66 2.89 1.76
N SER A 32 -20.38 2.41 0.75
CA SER A 32 -21.13 1.15 0.85
C SER A 32 -20.23 -0.06 0.59
N TYR A 33 -19.72 -0.66 1.65
CA TYR A 33 -19.10 -1.99 1.62
C TYR A 33 -20.13 -3.07 1.96
N ASN A 34 -19.90 -4.31 1.50
CA ASN A 34 -20.87 -5.40 1.70
C ASN A 34 -21.09 -5.74 3.18
N GLN A 35 -20.01 -5.85 3.95
CA GLN A 35 -20.01 -6.33 5.34
C GLN A 35 -19.65 -5.25 6.36
N TYR A 36 -19.23 -4.07 5.92
CA TYR A 36 -18.75 -3.02 6.80
C TYR A 36 -19.53 -1.71 6.59
N LYS A 37 -19.95 -1.10 7.71
CA LYS A 37 -20.57 0.22 7.71
C LYS A 37 -19.50 1.29 7.87
N ASP A 38 -19.12 1.94 6.77
CA ASP A 38 -18.11 3.00 6.72
C ASP A 38 -18.64 4.36 7.21
N LYS A 39 -19.23 4.33 8.42
CA LYS A 39 -19.76 5.52 9.09
C LYS A 39 -19.75 5.34 10.60
N LEU A 40 -18.59 5.60 11.19
CA LEU A 40 -18.39 5.60 12.62
C LEU A 40 -18.40 7.03 13.17
N LYS A 41 -18.69 7.19 14.45
CA LYS A 41 -18.36 8.44 15.16
C LYS A 41 -16.86 8.63 15.18
N VAL A 42 -16.40 9.87 15.20
CA VAL A 42 -14.95 10.20 15.13
C VAL A 42 -14.15 9.45 16.20
N ASN A 43 -14.61 9.42 17.44
CA ASN A 43 -13.90 8.72 18.53
C ASN A 43 -13.81 7.21 18.29
N ASP A 44 -14.90 6.59 17.81
CA ASP A 44 -14.93 5.14 17.51
C ASP A 44 -14.00 4.81 16.34
N TYR A 45 -13.89 5.73 15.38
CA TYR A 45 -12.98 5.60 14.25
C TYR A 45 -11.51 5.75 14.68
N VAL A 46 -11.20 6.73 15.54
CA VAL A 46 -9.87 6.88 16.14
C VAL A 46 -9.50 5.64 16.95
N GLU A 47 -10.44 5.07 17.70
CA GLU A 47 -10.23 3.82 18.44
C GLU A 47 -9.93 2.66 17.48
N LEU A 48 -10.67 2.50 16.38
CA LEU A 48 -10.39 1.50 15.34
C LEU A 48 -8.95 1.64 14.82
N LEU A 49 -8.55 2.85 14.43
CA LEU A 49 -7.21 3.12 13.91
C LEU A 49 -6.12 2.84 14.96
N SER A 50 -6.40 3.09 16.25
CA SER A 50 -5.45 2.86 17.35
C SER A 50 -5.13 1.38 17.59
N LYS A 51 -5.93 0.45 17.06
CA LYS A 51 -5.69 -0.99 17.12
C LYS A 51 -4.73 -1.48 16.03
N ILE A 52 -4.41 -0.66 15.04
CA ILE A 52 -3.44 -1.02 13.99
C ILE A 52 -2.07 -1.22 14.63
N PRO A 53 -1.45 -2.41 14.51
CA PRO A 53 -0.13 -2.66 15.08
C PRO A 53 0.95 -1.82 14.40
N GLN A 54 2.01 -1.53 15.12
CA GLN A 54 3.16 -0.77 14.63
C GLN A 54 4.45 -1.60 14.76
N PRO A 55 5.42 -1.41 13.83
CA PRO A 55 5.50 -0.36 12.82
C PRO A 55 4.47 -0.51 11.71
N CYS A 56 3.93 0.63 11.21
CA CYS A 56 2.94 0.59 10.15
C CYS A 56 3.07 1.73 9.13
N VAL A 57 2.57 1.45 7.92
CA VAL A 57 2.38 2.43 6.84
C VAL A 57 0.89 2.48 6.52
N ILE A 58 0.31 3.67 6.62
CA ILE A 58 -1.12 3.88 6.43
C ILE A 58 -1.34 4.80 5.24
N ILE A 59 -2.24 4.37 4.34
CA ILE A 59 -2.71 5.15 3.20
C ILE A 59 -4.03 5.77 3.59
N HIS A 60 -4.17 7.10 3.48
CA HIS A 60 -5.40 7.78 3.84
C HIS A 60 -5.55 9.12 3.12
N TYR A 61 -6.73 9.75 3.19
CA TYR A 61 -6.89 11.13 2.76
C TYR A 61 -6.09 12.10 3.66
N PRO A 62 -5.68 13.27 3.11
CA PRO A 62 -4.89 14.24 3.85
C PRO A 62 -5.53 14.70 5.16
N GLU A 63 -6.83 14.95 5.16
CA GLU A 63 -7.56 15.46 6.30
C GLU A 63 -7.50 14.50 7.50
N GLU A 64 -7.75 13.21 7.27
CA GLU A 64 -7.71 12.19 8.31
C GLU A 64 -6.28 11.88 8.74
N THR A 65 -5.33 11.89 7.79
CA THR A 65 -3.91 11.69 8.11
C THR A 65 -3.39 12.78 9.05
N ILE A 66 -3.81 14.02 8.85
CA ILE A 66 -3.36 15.16 9.67
C ILE A 66 -4.11 15.22 11.01
N ASN A 67 -5.42 14.97 11.01
CA ASN A 67 -6.27 15.25 12.16
C ASN A 67 -6.53 14.02 13.05
N LEU A 68 -6.54 12.80 12.50
CA LEU A 68 -6.98 11.60 13.22
C LEU A 68 -5.84 10.63 13.52
N LEU A 69 -4.94 10.36 12.56
CA LEU A 69 -3.85 9.43 12.80
C LEU A 69 -2.92 9.83 13.94
N PRO A 70 -2.56 11.11 14.16
CA PRO A 70 -1.77 11.50 15.32
C PRO A 70 -2.44 11.21 16.68
N LEU A 71 -3.76 11.12 16.71
CA LEU A 71 -4.52 10.77 17.92
C LEU A 71 -4.58 9.26 18.15
N ALA A 72 -4.45 8.47 17.10
CA ALA A 72 -4.56 7.02 17.12
C ALA A 72 -3.21 6.32 17.29
N MET A 73 -2.15 6.84 16.66
CA MET A 73 -0.86 6.19 16.62
C MET A 73 -0.04 6.38 17.89
N LYS A 74 0.67 5.31 18.32
CA LYS A 74 1.55 5.33 19.51
C LYS A 74 2.93 5.89 19.20
N SER A 75 3.46 5.64 18.00
CA SER A 75 4.75 6.14 17.54
C SER A 75 4.60 7.49 16.83
N GLN A 76 5.72 8.19 16.69
CA GLN A 76 5.78 9.41 15.87
C GLN A 76 5.68 9.07 14.38
N CYS A 77 5.08 9.98 13.60
CA CYS A 77 5.13 9.91 12.15
C CYS A 77 6.54 10.28 11.66
N GLU A 78 7.25 9.33 11.09
CA GLU A 78 8.64 9.49 10.64
C GLU A 78 8.75 10.10 9.24
N GLN A 79 7.75 9.86 8.39
CA GLN A 79 7.72 10.34 7.01
C GLN A 79 6.29 10.38 6.51
N VAL A 80 6.02 11.31 5.60
CA VAL A 80 4.80 11.35 4.78
C VAL A 80 5.20 11.41 3.31
N VAL A 81 4.51 10.66 2.48
CA VAL A 81 4.58 10.70 1.02
C VAL A 81 3.24 11.16 0.47
N THR A 82 3.26 12.10 -0.46
CA THR A 82 2.06 12.52 -1.18
C THR A 82 1.90 11.68 -2.46
N TRP A 83 0.88 10.84 -2.49
CA TRP A 83 0.48 10.14 -3.70
C TRP A 83 -0.60 10.95 -4.42
N VAL A 84 -0.31 11.37 -5.65
CA VAL A 84 -1.21 12.14 -6.51
C VAL A 84 -1.66 11.32 -7.71
N TYR A 85 -2.88 11.58 -8.16
CA TYR A 85 -3.48 10.92 -9.30
C TYR A 85 -4.49 11.83 -10.00
N ASN A 86 -4.68 11.64 -11.29
CA ASN A 86 -5.70 12.35 -12.05
C ASN A 86 -7.04 11.60 -11.98
N SER A 87 -8.07 12.25 -11.45
CA SER A 87 -9.43 11.72 -11.36
C SER A 87 -10.45 12.83 -11.60
N ASN A 88 -11.70 12.44 -11.88
CA ASN A 88 -12.81 13.38 -12.05
C ASN A 88 -13.47 13.79 -10.72
N THR A 89 -12.79 13.57 -9.59
CA THR A 89 -13.27 13.93 -8.26
C THR A 89 -12.46 15.09 -7.69
N GLY A 90 -13.01 15.78 -6.69
CA GLY A 90 -12.29 16.86 -6.01
C GLY A 90 -11.08 16.40 -5.21
N LYS A 91 -11.02 15.12 -4.79
CA LYS A 91 -9.88 14.54 -4.08
C LYS A 91 -8.96 13.85 -5.08
N GLN A 92 -7.78 14.41 -5.31
CA GLN A 92 -6.79 13.91 -6.27
C GLN A 92 -5.46 13.54 -5.59
N SER A 93 -5.48 13.35 -4.28
CA SER A 93 -4.31 12.89 -3.53
C SER A 93 -4.70 12.05 -2.34
N ARG A 94 -3.74 11.21 -1.91
CA ARG A 94 -3.71 10.53 -0.63
C ARG A 94 -2.36 10.71 0.01
N LEU A 95 -2.29 10.65 1.32
CA LEU A 95 -1.05 10.61 2.05
C LEU A 95 -0.73 9.17 2.44
N ILE A 96 0.55 8.83 2.34
CA ILE A 96 1.12 7.58 2.82
C ILE A 96 1.99 7.96 3.99
N SER A 97 1.56 7.61 5.20
CA SER A 97 2.22 7.99 6.45
C SER A 97 2.93 6.79 7.09
N PHE A 98 4.14 7.00 7.57
CA PHE A 98 5.02 5.97 8.13
C PHE A 98 5.16 6.18 9.63
N TRP A 99 4.73 5.19 10.42
CA TRP A 99 4.66 5.25 11.89
C TRP A 99 5.54 4.17 12.50
N GLY A 100 6.57 4.60 13.26
CA GLY A 100 7.57 3.70 13.82
C GLY A 100 8.46 3.00 12.79
N CYS A 101 8.44 3.46 11.55
CA CYS A 101 9.32 3.02 10.45
C CYS A 101 9.60 4.19 9.50
N LYS A 102 10.67 4.09 8.74
CA LYS A 102 11.09 5.13 7.80
C LYS A 102 11.49 4.55 6.45
N PRO A 103 10.98 5.11 5.32
CA PRO A 103 11.36 4.64 3.99
C PRO A 103 12.78 5.08 3.61
N ASP A 104 13.52 4.22 2.96
CA ASP A 104 14.77 4.58 2.26
C ASP A 104 14.51 4.75 0.76
N PHE A 105 14.30 5.97 0.33
CA PHE A 105 14.02 6.31 -1.07
C PHE A 105 15.18 6.04 -2.03
N LYS A 106 16.36 5.66 -1.54
CA LYS A 106 17.49 5.29 -2.40
C LYS A 106 17.36 3.85 -2.95
N LYS A 107 16.54 3.02 -2.31
CA LYS A 107 16.31 1.64 -2.73
C LYS A 107 15.51 1.51 -4.03
N VAL A 108 14.77 2.56 -4.42
CA VAL A 108 13.94 2.57 -5.64
C VAL A 108 14.38 3.72 -6.54
N THR A 109 14.47 3.46 -7.83
CA THR A 109 14.81 4.45 -8.85
C THR A 109 13.61 4.77 -9.74
N GLN A 110 13.61 5.97 -10.28
CA GLN A 110 12.67 6.45 -11.29
C GLN A 110 13.44 7.06 -12.47
N PRO A 111 12.86 7.09 -13.68
CA PRO A 111 13.52 7.69 -14.84
C PRO A 111 13.95 9.13 -14.60
N TYR A 112 15.05 9.54 -15.19
CA TYR A 112 15.45 10.94 -15.15
C TYR A 112 14.49 11.81 -15.95
N LYS A 113 13.98 12.90 -15.33
CA LYS A 113 13.03 13.81 -15.96
C LYS A 113 13.65 14.70 -17.04
N ASN A 114 14.93 15.08 -16.92
CA ASN A 114 15.61 15.99 -17.84
C ASN A 114 16.88 15.37 -18.40
N LEU A 115 16.77 14.64 -19.48
CA LEU A 115 17.89 13.99 -20.17
C LEU A 115 18.88 14.97 -20.86
N LYS A 116 18.57 16.29 -20.86
CA LYS A 116 19.48 17.32 -21.42
C LYS A 116 20.36 17.97 -20.34
N ASP A 117 20.11 17.71 -19.05
CA ASP A 117 20.95 18.22 -17.96
C ASP A 117 22.33 17.52 -17.97
N LYS A 118 23.40 18.32 -18.03
CA LYS A 118 24.77 17.81 -18.07
C LYS A 118 25.14 16.88 -16.90
N ARG A 119 24.59 17.15 -15.70
CA ARG A 119 24.79 16.32 -14.51
C ARG A 119 24.11 14.95 -14.66
N ILE A 120 22.95 14.93 -15.31
CA ILE A 120 22.22 13.67 -15.59
C ILE A 120 22.92 12.89 -16.67
N LEU A 121 23.39 13.54 -17.74
CA LEU A 121 24.20 12.89 -18.76
C LEU A 121 25.47 12.25 -18.16
N GLN A 122 26.15 12.94 -17.25
CA GLN A 122 27.30 12.38 -16.57
C GLN A 122 26.91 11.15 -15.72
N ARG A 123 25.82 11.20 -14.98
CA ARG A 123 25.33 10.05 -14.20
C ARG A 123 24.98 8.85 -15.07
N ILE A 124 24.40 9.08 -16.25
CA ILE A 124 24.11 8.02 -17.22
C ILE A 124 25.44 7.43 -17.76
N ALA A 125 26.41 8.26 -18.07
CA ALA A 125 27.75 7.82 -18.48
C ALA A 125 28.46 7.01 -17.37
N ASP A 126 28.20 7.34 -16.10
CA ASP A 126 28.68 6.60 -14.92
C ASP A 126 27.87 5.32 -14.64
N GLY A 127 26.98 4.90 -15.55
CA GLY A 127 26.18 3.67 -15.45
C GLY A 127 24.97 3.76 -14.49
N LYS A 128 24.53 4.95 -14.11
CA LYS A 128 23.30 5.11 -13.28
C LYS A 128 22.05 5.09 -14.16
N THR A 129 21.10 4.23 -13.82
CA THR A 129 19.88 4.00 -14.61
C THR A 129 18.73 4.93 -14.28
N GLY A 130 18.77 5.69 -13.15
CA GLY A 130 17.69 6.58 -12.73
C GLY A 130 18.04 7.44 -11.52
N ALA A 131 17.11 8.30 -11.16
CA ALA A 131 17.13 9.07 -9.93
C ALA A 131 16.42 8.27 -8.82
N ARG A 132 16.79 8.49 -7.54
CA ARG A 132 16.00 7.98 -6.42
C ARG A 132 14.57 8.52 -6.51
N ILE A 133 13.59 7.81 -5.97
CA ILE A 133 12.27 8.38 -5.75
C ILE A 133 12.31 9.39 -4.58
N TYR A 134 11.26 10.18 -4.46
CA TYR A 134 11.10 11.23 -3.44
C TYR A 134 9.79 11.00 -2.69
N ASP A 135 9.38 11.96 -1.88
CA ASP A 135 8.15 11.97 -1.10
C ASP A 135 6.90 12.44 -1.88
N TRP A 136 6.98 12.47 -3.20
CA TRP A 136 5.88 12.79 -4.11
C TRP A 136 5.79 11.76 -5.22
N TRP A 137 4.66 11.04 -5.32
CA TRP A 137 4.44 9.99 -6.29
C TRP A 137 3.24 10.29 -7.16
N GLU A 138 3.43 10.32 -8.46
CA GLU A 138 2.36 10.41 -9.45
C GLU A 138 2.08 9.01 -10.00
N ILE A 139 0.99 8.40 -9.51
CA ILE A 139 0.56 7.06 -9.89
C ILE A 139 -0.95 7.11 -10.07
N ASN A 140 -1.44 6.83 -11.27
CA ASN A 140 -2.87 6.86 -11.55
C ASN A 140 -3.64 5.79 -10.75
N GLN A 141 -4.87 6.12 -10.37
CA GLN A 141 -5.81 5.14 -9.82
C GLN A 141 -6.14 4.06 -10.85
N ILE A 142 -6.52 2.89 -10.36
CA ILE A 142 -6.94 1.77 -11.21
C ILE A 142 -8.23 2.14 -11.93
N LYS A 143 -8.19 2.16 -13.26
CA LYS A 143 -9.36 2.37 -14.12
C LYS A 143 -10.10 1.05 -14.32
N ASN A 144 -11.39 1.11 -14.66
CA ASN A 144 -12.22 -0.09 -14.89
C ASN A 144 -11.69 -1.01 -16.01
N VAL A 145 -10.88 -0.47 -16.92
CA VAL A 145 -10.24 -1.21 -18.03
C VAL A 145 -8.84 -1.75 -17.66
N SER A 146 -8.36 -1.49 -16.44
CA SER A 146 -7.04 -1.98 -16.02
C SER A 146 -7.06 -3.49 -15.81
N LYS A 147 -5.97 -4.16 -16.19
CA LYS A 147 -5.76 -5.60 -15.93
C LYS A 147 -5.71 -5.93 -14.43
N GLU A 148 -5.31 -4.98 -13.59
CA GLU A 148 -5.30 -5.11 -12.13
C GLU A 148 -6.69 -5.06 -11.49
N LYS A 149 -7.71 -4.54 -12.22
CA LYS A 149 -9.02 -4.24 -11.63
C LYS A 149 -9.75 -5.51 -11.20
N THR A 150 -10.17 -5.52 -9.94
CA THR A 150 -11.06 -6.55 -9.37
C THR A 150 -12.46 -5.96 -9.12
N GLU A 151 -13.36 -6.78 -8.58
CA GLU A 151 -14.69 -6.33 -8.13
C GLU A 151 -14.63 -5.46 -6.85
N HIS A 152 -13.47 -5.38 -6.18
CA HIS A 152 -13.31 -4.51 -5.01
C HIS A 152 -13.36 -3.04 -5.44
N PRO A 153 -14.21 -2.19 -4.80
CA PRO A 153 -14.47 -0.83 -5.28
C PRO A 153 -13.28 0.12 -5.10
N CYS A 154 -12.53 -0.03 -4.02
CA CYS A 154 -11.49 0.90 -3.57
C CYS A 154 -10.09 0.25 -3.63
N GLN A 155 -9.73 -0.34 -4.77
CA GLN A 155 -8.45 -1.02 -4.91
C GLN A 155 -7.29 -0.03 -5.08
N ILE A 156 -6.22 -0.21 -4.31
CA ILE A 156 -4.96 0.55 -4.44
C ILE A 156 -4.13 -0.02 -5.60
N PRO A 157 -3.47 0.82 -6.42
CA PRO A 157 -2.55 0.37 -7.45
C PRO A 157 -1.36 -0.41 -6.88
N GLU A 158 -0.98 -1.50 -7.53
CA GLU A 158 0.13 -2.37 -7.10
C GLU A 158 1.45 -1.61 -7.01
N GLU A 159 1.68 -0.65 -7.90
CA GLU A 159 2.88 0.19 -7.89
C GLU A 159 3.02 1.04 -6.61
N VAL A 160 1.92 1.50 -6.01
CA VAL A 160 1.97 2.23 -4.72
C VAL A 160 2.50 1.31 -3.63
N ILE A 161 1.91 0.11 -3.52
CA ILE A 161 2.31 -0.89 -2.51
C ILE A 161 3.75 -1.37 -2.76
N ARG A 162 4.13 -1.59 -4.02
CA ARG A 162 5.49 -2.00 -4.41
C ARG A 162 6.53 -1.01 -3.93
N ARG A 163 6.33 0.28 -4.15
CA ARG A 163 7.22 1.35 -3.65
C ARG A 163 7.29 1.37 -2.13
N ILE A 164 6.16 1.21 -1.44
CA ILE A 164 6.15 1.15 0.03
C ILE A 164 7.02 -0.01 0.51
N ILE A 165 6.78 -1.23 0.02
CA ILE A 165 7.52 -2.42 0.45
C ILE A 165 9.01 -2.26 0.14
N GLN A 166 9.36 -1.93 -1.09
CA GLN A 166 10.76 -1.82 -1.53
C GLN A 166 11.55 -0.75 -0.76
N THR A 167 10.90 0.35 -0.33
CA THR A 167 11.57 1.41 0.42
C THR A 167 11.65 1.14 1.91
N THR A 168 10.75 0.33 2.48
CA THR A 168 10.55 0.25 3.94
C THR A 168 10.86 -1.12 4.52
N ALA A 169 10.44 -2.19 3.83
CA ALA A 169 10.59 -3.54 4.36
C ALA A 169 12.06 -3.97 4.47
N LYS A 170 12.34 -4.75 5.52
CA LYS A 170 13.62 -5.42 5.72
C LYS A 170 13.58 -6.81 5.09
N GLU A 171 14.73 -7.33 4.74
CA GLU A 171 14.83 -8.70 4.23
C GLU A 171 14.25 -9.71 5.23
N GLY A 172 13.37 -10.61 4.75
CA GLY A 172 12.71 -11.61 5.56
C GLY A 172 11.60 -11.11 6.49
N GLU A 173 11.28 -9.80 6.47
CA GLU A 173 10.23 -9.23 7.30
C GLU A 173 8.84 -9.71 6.84
N LEU A 174 7.96 -10.02 7.80
CA LEU A 174 6.58 -10.37 7.52
C LEU A 174 5.80 -9.11 7.13
N ILE A 175 5.10 -9.13 6.00
CA ILE A 175 4.22 -8.04 5.57
C ILE A 175 2.78 -8.38 5.96
N ILE A 176 2.13 -7.44 6.64
CA ILE A 176 0.79 -7.63 7.20
C ILE A 176 -0.15 -6.56 6.66
N ASP A 177 -1.35 -6.97 6.25
CA ASP A 177 -2.43 -6.05 5.93
C ASP A 177 -3.65 -6.35 6.82
N VAL A 178 -4.07 -5.39 7.63
CA VAL A 178 -5.19 -5.57 8.56
C VAL A 178 -6.54 -5.14 7.98
N PHE A 179 -6.54 -4.63 6.74
CA PHE A 179 -7.73 -4.32 5.94
C PHE A 179 -7.51 -4.81 4.50
N GLY A 180 -7.44 -6.15 4.34
CA GLY A 180 -6.93 -6.82 3.16
C GLY A 180 -7.64 -6.49 1.84
N GLY A 181 -8.95 -6.28 1.88
CA GLY A 181 -9.74 -5.96 0.71
C GLY A 181 -9.49 -6.93 -0.47
N SER A 182 -9.06 -6.39 -1.60
CA SER A 182 -8.73 -7.18 -2.79
C SER A 182 -7.38 -7.90 -2.73
N GLY A 183 -6.64 -7.80 -1.63
CA GLY A 183 -5.35 -8.46 -1.43
C GLY A 183 -4.17 -7.82 -2.17
N THR A 184 -4.23 -6.53 -2.50
CA THR A 184 -3.14 -5.88 -3.26
C THR A 184 -1.82 -5.91 -2.49
N THR A 185 -1.84 -5.60 -1.18
CA THR A 185 -0.65 -5.63 -0.33
C THR A 185 -0.04 -7.03 -0.30
N SER A 186 -0.85 -8.06 -0.06
CA SER A 186 -0.39 -9.44 0.02
C SER A 186 0.13 -9.97 -1.32
N LYS A 187 -0.54 -9.64 -2.43
CA LYS A 187 -0.08 -10.01 -3.78
C LYS A 187 1.31 -9.44 -4.05
N VAL A 188 1.47 -8.13 -3.87
CA VAL A 188 2.75 -7.46 -4.15
C VAL A 188 3.85 -7.93 -3.20
N ALA A 189 3.55 -8.14 -1.91
CA ALA A 189 4.50 -8.69 -0.95
C ALA A 189 4.97 -10.09 -1.39
N TYR A 190 4.05 -10.94 -1.79
CA TYR A 190 4.34 -12.30 -2.28
C TYR A 190 5.20 -12.27 -3.56
N GLU A 191 4.88 -11.41 -4.53
CA GLU A 191 5.69 -11.20 -5.75
C GLU A 191 7.13 -10.76 -5.45
N LEU A 192 7.30 -9.95 -4.41
CA LEU A 192 8.60 -9.46 -3.98
C LEU A 192 9.37 -10.44 -3.08
N GLY A 193 8.82 -11.64 -2.83
CA GLY A 193 9.48 -12.70 -2.07
C GLY A 193 9.27 -12.62 -0.55
N TYR A 194 8.33 -11.80 -0.06
CA TYR A 194 8.01 -11.71 1.36
C TYR A 194 6.92 -12.70 1.76
N ASN A 195 6.98 -13.18 3.00
CA ASN A 195 5.82 -13.81 3.63
C ASN A 195 4.77 -12.73 3.92
N THR A 196 3.48 -13.08 3.81
CA THR A 196 2.41 -12.12 4.03
C THR A 196 1.20 -12.72 4.72
N ILE A 197 0.57 -11.93 5.59
CA ILE A 197 -0.71 -12.26 6.24
C ILE A 197 -1.67 -11.08 6.01
N SER A 198 -2.90 -11.38 5.63
CA SER A 198 -3.95 -10.38 5.44
C SER A 198 -5.21 -10.75 6.19
N TYR A 199 -5.85 -9.76 6.81
CA TYR A 199 -7.13 -9.89 7.51
C TYR A 199 -8.21 -9.17 6.73
N GLU A 200 -9.32 -9.86 6.48
CA GLU A 200 -10.45 -9.31 5.73
C GLU A 200 -11.77 -9.90 6.28
N ILE A 201 -12.74 -9.04 6.53
CA ILE A 201 -14.04 -9.47 7.11
C ILE A 201 -14.99 -10.04 6.05
N ASP A 202 -14.88 -9.60 4.79
CA ASP A 202 -15.74 -10.07 3.71
C ASP A 202 -15.16 -11.32 3.05
N PRO A 203 -15.84 -12.49 3.17
CA PRO A 203 -15.34 -13.73 2.60
C PRO A 203 -15.21 -13.68 1.08
N LYS A 204 -16.00 -12.84 0.38
CA LYS A 204 -15.87 -12.65 -1.06
C LYS A 204 -14.55 -11.99 -1.43
N TYR A 205 -14.13 -10.98 -0.65
CA TYR A 205 -12.85 -10.32 -0.88
C TYR A 205 -11.67 -11.23 -0.50
N CYS A 206 -11.82 -12.07 0.53
CA CYS A 206 -10.82 -13.11 0.83
C CYS A 206 -10.58 -14.04 -0.37
N GLU A 207 -11.64 -14.50 -1.02
CA GLU A 207 -11.52 -15.35 -2.21
C GLU A 207 -10.87 -14.64 -3.40
N ILE A 208 -11.19 -13.36 -3.61
CA ILE A 208 -10.55 -12.54 -4.64
C ILE A 208 -9.04 -12.41 -4.33
N ALA A 209 -8.68 -12.10 -3.09
CA ALA A 209 -7.29 -11.96 -2.66
C ALA A 209 -6.50 -13.25 -2.87
N LYS A 210 -7.02 -14.40 -2.46
CA LYS A 210 -6.39 -15.71 -2.65
C LYS A 210 -6.10 -15.97 -4.12
N LYS A 211 -7.10 -15.86 -5.00
CA LYS A 211 -6.95 -16.07 -6.44
C LYS A 211 -5.89 -15.18 -7.07
N ARG A 212 -5.83 -13.91 -6.65
CA ARG A 212 -4.81 -12.97 -7.15
C ARG A 212 -3.39 -13.38 -6.76
N ILE A 213 -3.20 -13.89 -5.54
CA ILE A 213 -1.87 -14.30 -5.08
C ILE A 213 -1.47 -15.63 -5.73
N GLU A 214 -2.40 -16.59 -5.83
CA GLU A 214 -2.17 -17.88 -6.48
C GLU A 214 -1.77 -17.70 -7.94
N SER A 215 -2.37 -16.76 -8.66
CA SER A 215 -2.05 -16.46 -10.05
C SER A 215 -0.60 -15.95 -10.28
N VAL A 216 0.08 -15.50 -9.25
CA VAL A 216 1.51 -15.09 -9.34
C VAL A 216 2.41 -16.27 -9.71
N ASN A 217 2.04 -17.48 -9.30
CA ASN A 217 2.82 -18.69 -9.55
C ASN A 217 2.46 -19.42 -10.87
N GLU A 218 1.47 -18.93 -11.61
CA GLU A 218 1.08 -19.56 -12.88
C GLU A 218 2.13 -19.28 -13.99
N PRO A 219 2.49 -20.28 -14.80
CA PRO A 219 3.40 -20.09 -15.94
C PRO A 219 2.78 -19.12 -16.95
N GLY A 220 3.41 -17.95 -17.14
CA GLY A 220 2.94 -16.89 -18.02
C GLY A 220 2.56 -15.58 -17.31
N SER A 221 2.63 -15.53 -15.99
CA SER A 221 2.56 -14.26 -15.22
C SER A 221 3.89 -13.52 -15.32
N GLU A 222 4.31 -13.10 -16.52
CA GLU A 222 5.43 -12.19 -16.66
C GLU A 222 5.07 -10.88 -15.97
N VAL A 223 5.81 -10.56 -14.92
CA VAL A 223 5.88 -9.18 -14.39
C VAL A 223 6.30 -8.32 -15.58
N SER A 224 5.37 -7.56 -16.13
CA SER A 224 5.67 -6.63 -17.21
C SER A 224 6.75 -5.67 -16.69
N GLN A 225 7.98 -5.85 -17.16
CA GLN A 225 9.09 -4.91 -16.97
C GLN A 225 8.88 -3.62 -17.77
N ASP A 226 7.68 -3.36 -18.22
CA ASP A 226 7.31 -2.15 -18.95
C ASP A 226 6.96 -1.02 -17.99
N THR A 227 7.99 -0.44 -17.39
CA THR A 227 8.01 0.99 -17.04
C THR A 227 9.47 1.42 -16.85
N LEU A 228 10.19 1.49 -17.94
CA LEU A 228 11.41 2.30 -18.05
C LEU A 228 11.05 3.69 -18.57
#